data_ff37790c7706362fa78a5c8f26954268
#
_entry.id   ff37790c7706362fa78a5c8f26954268
#
_cell.length_a   1.000
_cell.length_b   1.000
_cell.length_c   1.000
_cell.angle_alpha   90.00
_cell.angle_beta   90.00
_cell.angle_gamma   90.00
#
_symmetry.space_group_name_H-M   'P 1'
#
loop_
_entity.id
_entity.type
_entity.pdbx_description
1 polymer ?
#
loop_
_entity_poly.entity_id
_entity_poly.type
_entity_poly.pdbx_seq_one_letter_code
_entity_poly.pdbx_strand_id
1 'polypeptide(L)'
;DVGSVVAELLLAFKMDVYYYSRTRKPEMESKGIKYLPFDELLQTVDVLTTHLHKNTPLMDCEDFKRFGNGKVLINTTFTAPYPLDVLREWLEEPGNYYIVDNSVSIGGTDGDIFNMPNVICPDMVAGQSMQSGVLLRIKVLENIRDYLSTH
;
A
#
# COMPACT_ATOMS: atom_id res chain seq x y z
N ASP A 1 4.03 -12.14 -2.20
CA ASP A 1 3.30 -11.09 -1.44
C ASP A 1 2.54 -10.15 -2.40
N VAL A 2 1.59 -9.34 -1.90
CA VAL A 2 0.75 -8.47 -2.73
C VAL A 2 1.58 -7.47 -3.52
N GLY A 3 2.55 -6.83 -2.89
CA GLY A 3 3.41 -5.83 -3.55
C GLY A 3 4.17 -6.39 -4.75
N SER A 4 4.65 -7.64 -4.67
CA SER A 4 5.33 -8.29 -5.80
C SER A 4 4.39 -8.51 -6.98
N VAL A 5 3.16 -8.95 -6.72
CA VAL A 5 2.14 -9.14 -7.78
C VAL A 5 1.78 -7.81 -8.43
N VAL A 6 1.58 -6.76 -7.63
CA VAL A 6 1.30 -5.40 -8.14
C VAL A 6 2.46 -4.92 -9.02
N ALA A 7 3.70 -5.08 -8.58
CA ALA A 7 4.87 -4.65 -9.34
C ALA A 7 4.99 -5.39 -10.70
N GLU A 8 4.70 -6.69 -10.73
CA GLU A 8 4.69 -7.46 -11.99
C GLU A 8 3.57 -7.00 -12.95
N LEU A 9 2.39 -6.69 -12.41
CA LEU A 9 1.30 -6.15 -13.23
C LEU A 9 1.63 -4.77 -13.81
N LEU A 10 2.21 -3.88 -13.00
CA LEU A 10 2.63 -2.56 -13.45
C LEU A 10 3.71 -2.64 -14.54
N LEU A 11 4.65 -3.58 -14.40
CA LEU A 11 5.65 -3.85 -15.43
C LEU A 11 5.01 -4.34 -16.75
N ALA A 12 3.97 -5.19 -16.67
CA ALA A 12 3.21 -5.64 -17.83
C ALA A 12 2.47 -4.48 -18.54
N PHE A 13 2.09 -3.43 -17.81
CA PHE A 13 1.57 -2.17 -18.36
C PHE A 13 2.67 -1.25 -18.91
N LYS A 14 3.92 -1.71 -18.95
CA LYS A 14 5.11 -0.96 -19.45
C LYS A 14 5.43 0.29 -18.64
N MET A 15 5.14 0.26 -17.36
CA MET A 15 5.55 1.32 -16.43
C MET A 15 7.00 1.10 -15.98
N ASP A 16 7.70 2.18 -15.67
CA ASP A 16 8.96 2.10 -14.93
C ASP A 16 8.67 1.78 -13.47
N VAL A 17 9.03 0.58 -13.03
CA VAL A 17 8.70 0.08 -11.71
C VAL A 17 9.92 0.05 -10.82
N TYR A 18 9.81 0.71 -9.69
CA TYR A 18 10.79 0.74 -8.62
C TYR A 18 10.22 0.13 -7.36
N TYR A 19 11.07 -0.40 -6.49
CA TYR A 19 10.63 -0.88 -5.20
C TYR A 19 11.63 -0.58 -4.09
N TYR A 20 11.09 -0.50 -2.89
CA TYR A 20 11.82 -0.54 -1.64
C TYR A 20 11.28 -1.66 -0.74
N SER A 21 12.16 -2.37 -0.09
CA SER A 21 11.84 -3.29 1.00
C SER A 21 13.06 -3.46 1.90
N ARG A 22 12.84 -3.87 3.15
CA ARG A 22 13.93 -4.11 4.11
C ARG A 22 14.98 -5.12 3.62
N THR A 23 14.54 -6.07 2.82
CA THR A 23 15.41 -7.07 2.16
C THR A 23 15.23 -6.97 0.67
N ARG A 24 16.34 -6.87 -0.07
CA ARG A 24 16.31 -6.88 -1.54
C ARG A 24 15.72 -8.19 -2.07
N LYS A 25 15.04 -8.10 -3.21
CA LYS A 25 14.37 -9.22 -3.86
C LYS A 25 14.98 -9.44 -5.25
N PRO A 26 16.08 -10.22 -5.37
CA PRO A 26 16.76 -10.44 -6.65
C PRO A 26 15.84 -11.02 -7.73
N GLU A 27 14.83 -11.80 -7.34
CA GLU A 27 13.82 -12.35 -8.25
C GLU A 27 12.94 -11.27 -8.90
N MET A 28 12.74 -10.14 -8.25
CA MET A 28 12.02 -8.99 -8.81
C MET A 28 12.94 -8.19 -9.73
N GLU A 29 14.19 -8.02 -9.33
CA GLU A 29 15.20 -7.31 -10.11
C GLU A 29 15.49 -8.03 -11.43
N SER A 30 15.52 -9.37 -11.43
CA SER A 30 15.69 -10.17 -12.66
C SER A 30 14.54 -10.01 -13.65
N LYS A 31 13.36 -9.55 -13.21
CA LYS A 31 12.20 -9.22 -14.06
C LYS A 31 12.22 -7.78 -14.58
N GLY A 32 13.22 -6.98 -14.21
CA GLY A 32 13.35 -5.58 -14.62
C GLY A 32 12.78 -4.56 -13.64
N ILE A 33 12.35 -4.96 -12.46
CA ILE A 33 11.90 -4.08 -11.39
C ILE A 33 13.13 -3.59 -10.62
N LYS A 34 13.29 -2.28 -10.45
CA LYS A 34 14.51 -1.68 -9.93
C LYS A 34 14.42 -1.41 -8.43
N TYR A 35 15.40 -1.84 -7.66
CA TYR A 35 15.52 -1.46 -6.26
C TYR A 35 16.09 -0.04 -6.13
N LEU A 36 15.47 0.77 -5.26
CA LEU A 36 16.03 2.05 -4.81
C LEU A 36 16.04 2.11 -3.28
N PRO A 37 17.04 2.77 -2.67
CA PRO A 37 16.94 3.24 -1.29
C PRO A 37 15.68 4.09 -1.12
N PHE A 38 15.10 4.12 0.09
CA PHE A 38 13.78 4.72 0.29
C PHE A 38 13.74 6.21 -0.08
N ASP A 39 14.76 6.97 0.34
CA ASP A 39 14.87 8.41 0.04
C ASP A 39 14.94 8.68 -1.47
N GLU A 40 15.69 7.85 -2.21
CA GLU A 40 15.80 7.97 -3.67
C GLU A 40 14.48 7.57 -4.36
N LEU A 41 13.80 6.53 -3.84
CA LEU A 41 12.52 6.11 -4.36
C LEU A 41 11.48 7.22 -4.24
N LEU A 42 11.37 7.87 -3.08
CA LEU A 42 10.43 8.98 -2.87
C LEU A 42 10.63 10.13 -3.86
N GLN A 43 11.89 10.47 -4.16
CA GLN A 43 12.21 11.53 -5.13
C GLN A 43 11.97 11.13 -6.58
N THR A 44 12.04 9.82 -6.89
CA THR A 44 12.00 9.31 -8.26
C THR A 44 10.59 9.05 -8.75
N VAL A 45 9.70 8.53 -7.89
CA VAL A 45 8.40 8.02 -8.33
C VAL A 45 7.33 9.11 -8.39
N ASP A 46 6.40 9.00 -9.34
CA ASP A 46 5.19 9.83 -9.40
C ASP A 46 4.03 9.20 -8.64
N VAL A 47 4.04 7.87 -8.53
CA VAL A 47 3.01 7.09 -7.83
C VAL A 47 3.70 6.18 -6.83
N LEU A 48 3.36 6.31 -5.56
CA LEU A 48 3.80 5.42 -4.48
C LEU A 48 2.65 4.55 -4.03
N THR A 49 2.83 3.22 -4.01
CA THR A 49 1.85 2.29 -3.44
C THR A 49 2.44 1.51 -2.27
N THR A 50 1.70 1.42 -1.18
CA THR A 50 2.15 0.77 0.06
C THR A 50 1.47 -0.57 0.29
N HIS A 51 2.28 -1.60 0.60
CA HIS A 51 1.83 -2.98 0.83
C HIS A 51 2.52 -3.53 2.09
N LEU A 52 2.14 -2.99 3.24
CA LEU A 52 2.80 -3.24 4.51
C LEU A 52 1.94 -4.11 5.44
N HIS A 53 2.57 -4.73 6.42
CA HIS A 53 1.84 -5.32 7.53
C HIS A 53 1.17 -4.23 8.39
N LYS A 54 0.05 -4.60 9.02
CA LYS A 54 -0.66 -3.71 9.95
C LYS A 54 0.30 -3.08 10.97
N ASN A 55 0.11 -1.78 11.22
CA ASN A 55 0.89 -0.99 12.19
C ASN A 55 2.39 -0.91 11.89
N THR A 56 2.78 -0.97 10.62
CA THR A 56 4.16 -0.73 10.22
C THR A 56 4.31 0.73 9.78
N PRO A 57 5.00 1.59 10.54
CA PRO A 57 5.26 2.96 10.11
C PRO A 57 6.22 2.96 8.93
N LEU A 58 6.03 3.88 7.98
CA LEU A 58 6.86 3.99 6.78
C LEU A 58 7.37 5.41 6.54
N MET A 59 6.49 6.41 6.58
CA MET A 59 6.83 7.79 6.24
C MET A 59 6.59 8.72 7.42
N ASP A 60 7.45 9.70 7.56
CA ASP A 60 7.29 10.84 8.46
C ASP A 60 7.16 12.16 7.67
N CYS A 61 7.20 13.30 8.37
CA CYS A 61 7.09 14.62 7.75
C CYS A 61 8.23 14.91 6.75
N GLU A 62 9.46 14.48 7.04
CA GLU A 62 10.60 14.69 6.13
C GLU A 62 10.49 13.81 4.88
N ASP A 63 9.92 12.61 5.00
CA ASP A 63 9.66 11.73 3.87
C ASP A 63 8.59 12.31 2.94
N PHE A 64 7.54 12.92 3.45
CA PHE A 64 6.55 13.63 2.64
C PHE A 64 7.16 14.84 1.91
N LYS A 65 8.07 15.58 2.54
CA LYS A 65 8.81 16.66 1.87
C LYS A 65 9.68 16.13 0.73
N ARG A 66 10.34 14.96 0.92
CA ARG A 66 11.13 14.30 -0.14
C ARG A 66 10.26 13.76 -1.27
N PHE A 67 9.10 13.21 -0.93
CA PHE A 67 8.13 12.73 -1.92
C PHE A 67 7.63 13.89 -2.79
N GLY A 68 7.44 15.07 -2.20
CA GLY A 68 7.11 16.30 -2.89
C GLY A 68 5.65 16.36 -3.33
N ASN A 69 5.39 17.22 -4.33
CA ASN A 69 4.05 17.56 -4.79
C ASN A 69 3.79 17.05 -6.21
N GLY A 70 2.52 17.05 -6.62
CA GLY A 70 2.08 16.53 -7.92
C GLY A 70 2.13 14.99 -7.97
N LYS A 71 1.94 14.32 -6.85
CA LYS A 71 2.15 12.88 -6.68
C LYS A 71 0.86 12.15 -6.30
N VAL A 72 0.86 10.85 -6.51
CA VAL A 72 -0.23 9.95 -6.10
C VAL A 72 0.28 8.97 -5.05
N LEU A 73 -0.37 8.94 -3.90
CA LEU A 73 -0.12 7.97 -2.84
C LEU A 73 -1.28 6.97 -2.78
N ILE A 74 -0.98 5.69 -2.88
CA ILE A 74 -1.97 4.61 -2.83
C ILE A 74 -1.71 3.76 -1.57
N ASN A 75 -2.71 3.62 -0.72
CA ASN A 75 -2.61 2.77 0.46
C ASN A 75 -3.69 1.71 0.48
N THR A 76 -3.29 0.46 0.40
CA THR A 76 -4.15 -0.72 0.55
C THR A 76 -3.84 -1.49 1.84
N THR A 77 -3.10 -0.87 2.76
CA THR A 77 -2.86 -1.44 4.09
C THR A 77 -4.01 -1.11 5.02
N PHE A 78 -4.23 -1.96 6.01
CA PHE A 78 -5.34 -1.79 6.96
C PHE A 78 -5.22 -0.56 7.86
N THR A 79 -4.01 0.01 7.99
CA THR A 79 -3.73 1.21 8.77
C THR A 79 -2.83 2.14 7.97
N ALA A 80 -2.96 3.45 8.16
CA ALA A 80 -2.03 4.39 7.55
C ALA A 80 -0.60 4.14 8.07
N PRO A 81 0.39 3.98 7.18
CA PRO A 81 1.78 3.82 7.58
C PRO A 81 2.50 5.16 7.82
N TYR A 82 1.77 6.21 8.12
CA TYR A 82 2.23 7.58 8.37
C TYR A 82 1.25 8.33 9.29
N PRO A 83 1.69 9.41 9.96
CA PRO A 83 0.80 10.26 10.75
C PRO A 83 -0.27 10.92 9.89
N LEU A 84 -1.52 10.91 10.36
CA LEU A 84 -2.65 11.44 9.58
C LEU A 84 -2.64 12.97 9.46
N ASP A 85 -2.10 13.66 10.44
CA ASP A 85 -1.89 15.11 10.40
C ASP A 85 -0.89 15.51 9.31
N VAL A 86 0.19 14.77 9.15
CA VAL A 86 1.19 14.97 8.08
C VAL A 86 0.59 14.66 6.70
N LEU A 87 -0.17 13.57 6.59
CA LEU A 87 -0.89 13.25 5.35
C LEU A 87 -1.88 14.37 4.98
N ARG A 88 -2.62 14.87 5.96
CA ARG A 88 -3.59 15.95 5.75
C ARG A 88 -2.91 17.22 5.25
N GLU A 89 -1.80 17.62 5.86
CA GLU A 89 -1.00 18.77 5.42
C GLU A 89 -0.51 18.59 3.97
N TRP A 90 0.02 17.40 3.63
CA TRP A 90 0.46 17.11 2.27
C TRP A 90 -0.68 17.16 1.25
N LEU A 91 -1.89 16.79 1.64
CA LEU A 91 -3.10 16.85 0.80
C LEU A 91 -3.68 18.27 0.62
N GLU A 92 -3.21 19.27 1.34
CA GLU A 92 -3.58 20.67 1.12
C GLU A 92 -3.06 21.20 -0.24
N GLU A 93 -2.03 20.54 -0.81
CA GLU A 93 -1.57 20.80 -2.17
C GLU A 93 -2.49 20.11 -3.20
N PRO A 94 -3.21 20.87 -4.06
CA PRO A 94 -4.23 20.31 -4.95
C PRO A 94 -3.72 19.30 -5.99
N GLY A 95 -2.43 19.30 -6.26
CA GLY A 95 -1.79 18.37 -7.20
C GLY A 95 -1.49 16.99 -6.59
N ASN A 96 -1.65 16.82 -5.28
CA ASN A 96 -1.44 15.59 -4.57
C ASN A 96 -2.74 14.79 -4.48
N TYR A 97 -2.68 13.48 -4.72
CA TYR A 97 -3.82 12.59 -4.63
C TYR A 97 -3.56 11.44 -3.69
N TYR A 98 -4.56 11.08 -2.92
CA TYR A 98 -4.55 9.92 -2.05
C TYR A 98 -5.64 8.93 -2.44
N ILE A 99 -5.26 7.68 -2.68
CA ILE A 99 -6.19 6.59 -3.02
C ILE A 99 -6.10 5.53 -1.93
N VAL A 100 -7.23 5.21 -1.33
CA VAL A 100 -7.31 4.24 -0.24
C VAL A 100 -8.57 3.39 -0.39
N ASP A 101 -8.49 2.12 -0.05
CA ASP A 101 -9.60 1.18 -0.21
C ASP A 101 -10.65 1.29 0.89
N ASN A 102 -10.27 1.67 2.12
CA ASN A 102 -11.20 1.76 3.24
C ASN A 102 -10.95 3.00 4.13
N SER A 103 -12.02 3.52 4.70
CA SER A 103 -12.01 4.72 5.54
C SER A 103 -11.32 4.53 6.89
N VAL A 104 -11.23 3.30 7.41
CA VAL A 104 -10.62 3.01 8.71
C VAL A 104 -9.16 3.46 8.76
N SER A 105 -8.44 3.35 7.64
CA SER A 105 -7.04 3.76 7.53
C SER A 105 -6.82 5.28 7.55
N ILE A 106 -7.88 6.09 7.41
CA ILE A 106 -7.83 7.56 7.39
C ILE A 106 -8.68 8.21 8.48
N GLY A 107 -9.00 7.48 9.54
CA GLY A 107 -9.75 7.99 10.67
C GLY A 107 -11.27 7.86 10.57
N GLY A 108 -11.76 7.12 9.59
CA GLY A 108 -13.18 6.88 9.35
C GLY A 108 -13.83 7.87 8.38
N THR A 109 -15.10 7.66 8.07
CA THR A 109 -15.90 8.50 7.16
C THR A 109 -16.21 9.90 7.72
N ASP A 110 -16.12 10.06 9.03
CA ASP A 110 -16.34 11.35 9.71
C ASP A 110 -15.05 12.18 9.83
N GLY A 111 -13.91 11.62 9.38
CA GLY A 111 -12.63 12.30 9.43
C GLY A 111 -12.47 13.37 8.34
N ASP A 112 -11.71 14.42 8.64
CA ASP A 112 -11.44 15.53 7.72
C ASP A 112 -10.86 15.05 6.38
N ILE A 113 -9.95 14.06 6.41
CA ILE A 113 -9.27 13.53 5.23
C ILE A 113 -10.26 12.87 4.26
N PHE A 114 -11.27 12.15 4.76
CA PHE A 114 -12.23 11.45 3.92
C PHE A 114 -12.98 12.37 2.95
N ASN A 115 -13.22 13.61 3.37
CA ASN A 115 -13.99 14.61 2.62
C ASN A 115 -13.13 15.52 1.74
N MET A 116 -11.80 15.33 1.69
CA MET A 116 -10.94 16.14 0.85
C MET A 116 -11.14 15.80 -0.63
N PRO A 117 -11.15 16.80 -1.55
CA PRO A 117 -11.50 16.59 -2.96
C PRO A 117 -10.49 15.75 -3.75
N ASN A 118 -9.28 15.63 -3.25
CA ASN A 118 -8.19 14.84 -3.82
C ASN A 118 -7.96 13.50 -3.09
N VAL A 119 -8.94 13.07 -2.30
CA VAL A 119 -8.97 11.74 -1.67
C VAL A 119 -10.01 10.87 -2.36
N ILE A 120 -9.60 9.70 -2.78
CA ILE A 120 -10.46 8.68 -3.40
C ILE A 120 -10.54 7.50 -2.44
N CYS A 121 -11.68 7.35 -1.78
CA CYS A 121 -11.95 6.25 -0.85
C CYS A 121 -13.31 5.62 -1.17
N PRO A 122 -13.35 4.50 -1.90
CA PRO A 122 -14.60 3.79 -2.16
C PRO A 122 -15.20 3.11 -0.92
N ASP A 123 -14.47 3.11 0.19
CA ASP A 123 -14.82 2.45 1.45
C ASP A 123 -15.20 0.97 1.29
N MET A 124 -14.41 0.26 0.51
CA MET A 124 -14.57 -1.16 0.19
C MET A 124 -13.31 -1.93 0.54
N VAL A 125 -13.46 -3.03 1.25
CA VAL A 125 -12.32 -3.91 1.58
C VAL A 125 -12.10 -4.90 0.44
N ALA A 126 -11.10 -4.66 -0.40
CA ALA A 126 -10.78 -5.47 -1.57
C ALA A 126 -10.54 -6.97 -1.25
N GLY A 127 -10.05 -7.28 -0.04
CA GLY A 127 -9.82 -8.65 0.43
C GLY A 127 -11.10 -9.42 0.82
N GLN A 128 -12.26 -8.78 0.91
CA GLN A 128 -13.52 -9.40 1.34
C GLN A 128 -14.40 -9.79 0.14
N SER A 129 -13.93 -10.71 -0.69
CA SER A 129 -14.76 -11.33 -1.73
C SER A 129 -15.37 -12.66 -1.26
N MET A 130 -16.43 -13.13 -1.92
CA MET A 130 -16.97 -14.47 -1.67
C MET A 130 -15.90 -15.54 -1.85
N GLN A 131 -15.07 -15.41 -2.88
CA GLN A 131 -13.99 -16.35 -3.19
C GLN A 131 -12.94 -16.36 -2.08
N SER A 132 -12.50 -15.20 -1.60
CA SER A 132 -11.53 -15.11 -0.49
C SER A 132 -12.08 -15.75 0.80
N GLY A 133 -13.36 -15.56 1.09
CA GLY A 133 -14.02 -16.19 2.22
C GLY A 133 -14.05 -17.74 2.12
N VAL A 134 -14.30 -18.27 0.94
CA VAL A 134 -14.26 -19.74 0.70
C VAL A 134 -12.84 -20.28 0.85
N LEU A 135 -11.85 -19.63 0.23
CA LEU A 135 -10.45 -20.04 0.30
C LEU A 135 -9.91 -20.00 1.74
N LEU A 136 -10.28 -18.97 2.50
CA LEU A 136 -9.90 -18.87 3.91
C LEU A 136 -10.43 -20.04 4.73
N ARG A 137 -11.71 -20.40 4.56
CA ARG A 137 -12.33 -21.55 5.26
C ARG A 137 -11.64 -22.85 4.91
N ILE A 138 -11.33 -23.08 3.63
CA ILE A 138 -10.61 -24.27 3.19
C ILE A 138 -9.24 -24.31 3.88
N LYS A 139 -8.49 -23.20 3.86
CA LYS A 139 -7.15 -23.14 4.46
C LYS A 139 -7.16 -23.36 5.98
N VAL A 140 -8.16 -22.82 6.67
CA VAL A 140 -8.33 -23.07 8.12
C VAL A 140 -8.58 -24.56 8.39
N LEU A 141 -9.45 -25.22 7.60
CA LEU A 141 -9.71 -26.65 7.76
C LEU A 141 -8.48 -27.52 7.45
N GLU A 142 -7.71 -27.18 6.43
CA GLU A 142 -6.44 -27.85 6.12
C GLU A 142 -5.47 -27.73 7.31
N ASN A 143 -5.24 -26.51 7.81
CA ASN A 143 -4.34 -26.28 8.93
C ASN A 143 -4.75 -27.05 10.20
N ILE A 144 -6.06 -27.13 10.50
CA ILE A 144 -6.57 -27.93 11.62
C ILE A 144 -6.31 -29.43 11.41
N ARG A 145 -6.57 -29.94 10.22
CA ARG A 145 -6.30 -31.36 9.91
C ARG A 145 -4.81 -31.68 10.03
N ASP A 146 -3.95 -30.86 9.48
CA ASP A 146 -2.49 -31.04 9.55
C ASP A 146 -2.02 -31.03 11.01
N TYR A 147 -2.52 -30.10 11.82
CA TYR A 147 -2.20 -30.06 13.25
C TYR A 147 -2.64 -31.35 13.97
N LEU A 148 -3.86 -31.81 13.77
CA LEU A 148 -4.38 -33.03 14.40
C LEU A 148 -3.69 -34.31 13.90
N SER A 149 -3.11 -34.31 12.72
CA SER A 149 -2.37 -35.46 12.19
C SER A 149 -0.94 -35.54 12.71
N THR A 150 -0.40 -34.43 13.24
CA THR A 150 0.98 -34.34 13.73
C THR A 150 1.10 -34.35 15.25
N HIS A 151 -0.04 -34.31 15.95
CA HIS A 151 -0.16 -34.31 17.42
C HIS A 151 -1.20 -35.33 17.89
#